data_a77b86f46a3472c16a5f01865c699497
#
_entry.id   a77b86f46a3472c16a5f01865c699497
#
_cell.length_a   1.000
_cell.length_b   1.000
_cell.length_c   1.000
_cell.angle_alpha   90.00
_cell.angle_beta   90.00
_cell.angle_gamma   90.00
#
_symmetry.space_group_name_H-M   'P 1'
#
loop_
_entity.id
_entity.type
_entity.pdbx_description
1 polymer ?
#
loop_
_entity_poly.entity_id
_entity_poly.type
_entity_poly.pdbx_seq_one_letter_code
_entity_poly.pdbx_strand_id
1 'polypeptide(L)'
;MIRLFLDIAMHRKGPQDVPAERGVFVLALGAYLLAGAAALWPTASGTREVFGQLMLDLVLMVALCAALLALTGRAARLGQTLAALFGTGALLSAAALPFVWLLAATLGGVETMPESIPPAAALSSITLFGLLLASLLVTGHILRHALDWSYAGGVMAATAYFALSTFVFRSVFPVS
;
A
#
# COMPACT_ATOMS: atom_id res chain seq x y z
N MET A 1 -10.55 3.26 16.23
CA MET A 1 -9.96 3.55 14.90
C MET A 1 -9.32 2.33 14.28
N ILE A 2 -8.30 1.70 14.88
CA ILE A 2 -7.61 0.50 14.34
C ILE A 2 -8.61 -0.60 13.96
N ARG A 3 -9.58 -0.89 14.82
CA ARG A 3 -10.62 -1.90 14.57
C ARG A 3 -11.44 -1.62 13.30
N LEU A 4 -11.72 -0.35 13.01
CA LEU A 4 -12.43 0.05 11.79
C LEU A 4 -11.62 -0.32 10.53
N PHE A 5 -10.32 0.03 10.50
CA PHE A 5 -9.46 -0.29 9.36
C PHE A 5 -9.21 -1.80 9.23
N LEU A 6 -9.17 -2.55 10.34
CA LEU A 6 -9.16 -4.01 10.32
C LEU A 6 -10.46 -4.57 9.71
N ASP A 7 -11.62 -4.04 10.10
CA ASP A 7 -12.90 -4.46 9.53
C ASP A 7 -12.98 -4.18 8.03
N ILE A 8 -12.41 -3.05 7.56
CA ILE A 8 -12.30 -2.74 6.12
C ILE A 8 -11.35 -3.73 5.43
N ALA A 9 -10.17 -3.97 6.00
CA ALA A 9 -9.22 -4.94 5.46
C ALA A 9 -9.78 -6.36 5.40
N MET A 10 -10.67 -6.72 6.32
CA MET A 10 -11.40 -8.00 6.33
C MET A 10 -12.67 -7.99 5.46
N HIS A 11 -12.92 -6.96 4.65
CA HIS A 11 -14.08 -6.80 3.77
C HIS A 11 -15.45 -6.75 4.51
N ARG A 12 -15.46 -6.43 5.80
CA ARG A 12 -16.68 -6.32 6.64
C ARG A 12 -17.29 -4.93 6.58
N LYS A 13 -16.49 -3.92 6.26
CA LYS A 13 -16.87 -2.50 6.14
C LYS A 13 -16.29 -1.89 4.87
N GLY A 14 -16.81 -0.73 4.48
CA GLY A 14 -16.32 0.00 3.31
C GLY A 14 -15.76 1.39 3.66
N PRO A 15 -15.24 2.14 2.67
CA PRO A 15 -14.72 3.49 2.88
C PRO A 15 -15.78 4.48 3.39
N GLN A 16 -17.07 4.23 3.13
CA GLN A 16 -18.19 5.03 3.61
C GLN A 16 -18.36 4.97 5.14
N ASP A 17 -17.82 3.93 5.80
CA ASP A 17 -17.86 3.78 7.26
C ASP A 17 -16.76 4.58 7.97
N VAL A 18 -15.82 5.15 7.20
CA VAL A 18 -14.75 6.00 7.73
C VAL A 18 -15.34 7.38 8.04
N PRO A 19 -15.22 7.89 9.28
CA PRO A 19 -15.65 9.24 9.61
C PRO A 19 -14.98 10.27 8.71
N ALA A 20 -15.77 11.23 8.19
CA ALA A 20 -15.27 12.30 7.33
C ALA A 20 -14.53 13.40 8.11
N GLU A 21 -14.02 13.08 9.29
CA GLU A 21 -13.31 14.00 10.18
C GLU A 21 -11.87 14.19 9.72
N ARG A 22 -11.42 15.44 9.67
CA ARG A 22 -10.04 15.80 9.32
C ARG A 22 -9.00 15.10 10.19
N GLY A 23 -9.30 14.90 11.48
CA GLY A 23 -8.41 14.21 12.42
C GLY A 23 -8.16 12.75 12.03
N VAL A 24 -9.21 12.04 11.59
CA VAL A 24 -9.11 10.64 11.13
C VAL A 24 -8.24 10.54 9.89
N PHE A 25 -8.44 11.44 8.93
CA PHE A 25 -7.62 11.49 7.70
C PHE A 25 -6.14 11.73 8.01
N VAL A 26 -5.84 12.73 8.86
CA VAL A 26 -4.45 13.06 9.23
C VAL A 26 -3.76 11.92 9.98
N LEU A 27 -4.48 11.25 10.90
CA LEU A 27 -3.95 10.09 11.62
C LEU A 27 -3.69 8.90 10.68
N ALA A 28 -4.62 8.61 9.76
CA ALA A 28 -4.45 7.55 8.78
C ALA A 28 -3.26 7.81 7.85
N LEU A 29 -3.14 9.04 7.33
CA LEU A 29 -2.02 9.48 6.49
C LEU A 29 -0.69 9.39 7.26
N GLY A 30 -0.64 9.90 8.50
CA GLY A 30 0.57 9.84 9.33
C GLY A 30 1.01 8.40 9.59
N ALA A 31 0.07 7.52 9.96
CA ALA A 31 0.34 6.10 10.16
C ALA A 31 0.85 5.42 8.87
N TYR A 32 0.26 5.75 7.72
CA TYR A 32 0.67 5.25 6.41
C TYR A 32 2.11 5.64 6.07
N LEU A 33 2.44 6.92 6.23
CA LEU A 33 3.79 7.42 5.95
C LEU A 33 4.83 6.83 6.88
N LEU A 34 4.52 6.69 8.18
CA LEU A 34 5.44 6.09 9.16
C LEU A 34 5.66 4.59 8.89
N ALA A 35 4.60 3.83 8.67
CA ALA A 35 4.72 2.40 8.38
C ALA A 35 5.40 2.16 7.03
N GLY A 36 5.10 2.98 6.01
CA GLY A 36 5.75 2.93 4.70
C GLY A 36 7.24 3.27 4.79
N ALA A 37 7.61 4.33 5.52
CA ALA A 37 9.01 4.67 5.75
C ALA A 37 9.79 3.52 6.42
N ALA A 38 9.21 2.95 7.48
CA ALA A 38 9.81 1.82 8.19
C ALA A 38 9.97 0.57 7.30
N ALA A 39 9.03 0.34 6.37
CA ALA A 39 9.10 -0.78 5.43
C ALA A 39 10.13 -0.56 4.31
N LEU A 40 10.31 0.68 3.84
CA LEU A 40 11.28 1.00 2.78
C LEU A 40 12.72 1.11 3.31
N TRP A 41 12.89 1.46 4.60
CA TRP A 41 14.19 1.75 5.19
C TRP A 41 15.27 0.68 4.96
N PRO A 42 14.99 -0.63 5.10
CA PRO A 42 16.01 -1.67 4.97
C PRO A 42 16.55 -1.86 3.53
N THR A 43 15.79 -1.39 2.53
CA THR A 43 16.11 -1.61 1.10
C THR A 43 16.52 -0.34 0.36
N ALA A 44 16.36 0.81 0.99
CA ALA A 44 16.67 2.10 0.37
C ALA A 44 18.15 2.47 0.58
N SER A 45 18.74 3.16 -0.41
CA SER A 45 20.12 3.67 -0.35
C SER A 45 20.28 4.85 0.61
N GLY A 46 19.20 5.37 1.17
CA GLY A 46 19.21 6.46 2.16
C GLY A 46 17.89 7.21 2.29
N THR A 47 17.86 8.16 3.21
CA THR A 47 16.65 8.94 3.56
C THR A 47 16.00 9.63 2.35
N ARG A 48 16.79 10.13 1.41
CA ARG A 48 16.29 10.82 0.21
C ARG A 48 15.46 9.88 -0.67
N GLU A 49 15.92 8.65 -0.81
CA GLU A 49 15.22 7.63 -1.60
C GLU A 49 13.92 7.21 -0.93
N VAL A 50 13.93 6.93 0.38
CA VAL A 50 12.71 6.62 1.17
C VAL A 50 11.68 7.73 1.01
N PHE A 51 12.09 8.99 1.20
CA PHE A 51 11.19 10.12 1.08
C PHE A 51 10.66 10.28 -0.35
N GLY A 52 11.52 10.14 -1.36
CA GLY A 52 11.13 10.22 -2.77
C GLY A 52 10.12 9.14 -3.15
N GLN A 53 10.34 7.90 -2.73
CA GLN A 53 9.43 6.78 -3.00
C GLN A 53 8.08 6.99 -2.30
N LEU A 54 8.06 7.41 -1.03
CA LEU A 54 6.82 7.70 -0.31
C LEU A 54 6.01 8.83 -0.94
N MET A 55 6.68 9.91 -1.35
CA MET A 55 6.01 11.04 -1.98
C MET A 55 5.46 10.66 -3.35
N LEU A 56 6.21 9.89 -4.12
CA LEU A 56 5.77 9.41 -5.42
C LEU A 56 4.53 8.51 -5.28
N ASP A 57 4.56 7.56 -4.35
CA ASP A 57 3.42 6.67 -4.07
C ASP A 57 2.18 7.46 -3.63
N LEU A 58 2.36 8.40 -2.69
CA LEU A 58 1.29 9.27 -2.22
C LEU A 58 0.65 10.07 -3.36
N VAL A 59 1.48 10.69 -4.21
CA VAL A 59 1.01 11.47 -5.36
C VAL A 59 0.26 10.60 -6.34
N LEU A 60 0.78 9.41 -6.68
CA LEU A 60 0.14 8.48 -7.60
C LEU A 60 -1.21 7.98 -7.05
N MET A 61 -1.26 7.63 -5.76
CA MET A 61 -2.49 7.16 -5.11
C MET A 61 -3.55 8.26 -5.08
N VAL A 62 -3.19 9.47 -4.68
CA VAL A 62 -4.11 10.61 -4.63
C VAL A 62 -4.60 10.97 -6.03
N ALA A 63 -3.68 11.07 -7.01
CA ALA A 63 -4.02 11.41 -8.39
C ALA A 63 -4.96 10.39 -9.02
N LEU A 64 -4.69 9.10 -8.86
CA LEU A 64 -5.55 8.05 -9.41
C LEU A 64 -6.93 8.05 -8.76
N CYS A 65 -7.00 8.12 -7.42
CA CYS A 65 -8.28 8.17 -6.72
C CYS A 65 -9.09 9.40 -7.11
N ALA A 66 -8.44 10.58 -7.19
CA ALA A 66 -9.10 11.81 -7.61
C ALA A 66 -9.62 11.71 -9.05
N ALA A 67 -8.82 11.18 -9.97
CA ALA A 67 -9.22 11.00 -11.36
C ALA A 67 -10.41 10.04 -11.49
N LEU A 68 -10.34 8.85 -10.89
CA LEU A 68 -11.41 7.84 -10.96
C LEU A 68 -12.73 8.35 -10.34
N LEU A 69 -12.65 9.01 -9.19
CA LEU A 69 -13.83 9.55 -8.51
C LEU A 69 -14.41 10.75 -9.23
N ALA A 70 -13.58 11.60 -9.85
CA ALA A 70 -14.06 12.70 -10.70
C ALA A 70 -14.75 12.20 -11.95
N LEU A 71 -14.15 11.24 -12.68
CA LEU A 71 -14.71 10.64 -13.89
C LEU A 71 -16.03 9.92 -13.63
N THR A 72 -16.24 9.40 -12.43
CA THR A 72 -17.49 8.73 -12.04
C THR A 72 -18.49 9.66 -11.33
N GLY A 73 -18.19 10.95 -11.22
CA GLY A 73 -19.06 11.93 -10.54
C GLY A 73 -19.13 11.77 -9.01
N ARG A 74 -18.13 11.14 -8.40
CA ARG A 74 -18.10 10.81 -6.96
C ARG A 74 -16.98 11.51 -6.19
N ALA A 75 -16.51 12.66 -6.66
CA ALA A 75 -15.41 13.42 -6.07
C ALA A 75 -15.60 13.72 -4.56
N ALA A 76 -16.85 13.85 -4.10
CA ALA A 76 -17.17 14.06 -2.68
C ALA A 76 -16.70 12.91 -1.76
N ARG A 77 -16.50 11.69 -2.30
CA ARG A 77 -16.03 10.51 -1.53
C ARG A 77 -14.51 10.43 -1.40
N LEU A 78 -13.74 11.36 -2.01
CA LEU A 78 -12.29 11.29 -2.09
C LEU A 78 -11.64 11.20 -0.70
N GLY A 79 -12.02 12.05 0.23
CA GLY A 79 -11.42 12.09 1.58
C GLY A 79 -11.60 10.78 2.35
N GLN A 80 -12.80 10.19 2.32
CA GLN A 80 -13.09 8.91 2.99
C GLN A 80 -12.38 7.75 2.31
N THR A 81 -12.33 7.74 0.97
CA THR A 81 -11.62 6.72 0.19
C THR A 81 -10.13 6.73 0.50
N LEU A 82 -9.50 7.91 0.48
CA LEU A 82 -8.08 8.06 0.81
C LEU A 82 -7.80 7.68 2.27
N ALA A 83 -8.64 8.10 3.23
CA ALA A 83 -8.48 7.72 4.63
C ALA A 83 -8.58 6.20 4.83
N ALA A 84 -9.48 5.52 4.10
CA ALA A 84 -9.58 4.05 4.12
C ALA A 84 -8.32 3.40 3.54
N LEU A 85 -7.81 3.88 2.39
CA LEU A 85 -6.59 3.37 1.77
C LEU A 85 -5.36 3.57 2.66
N PHE A 86 -5.19 4.77 3.22
CA PHE A 86 -4.07 5.05 4.13
C PHE A 86 -4.14 4.21 5.40
N GLY A 87 -5.32 4.11 6.03
CA GLY A 87 -5.48 3.35 7.27
C GLY A 87 -5.26 1.84 7.07
N THR A 88 -5.81 1.25 6.01
CA THR A 88 -5.60 -0.17 5.70
C THR A 88 -4.18 -0.41 5.18
N GLY A 89 -3.62 0.49 4.37
CA GLY A 89 -2.24 0.45 3.91
C GLY A 89 -1.25 0.47 5.07
N ALA A 90 -1.47 1.35 6.07
CA ALA A 90 -0.66 1.38 7.28
C ALA A 90 -0.67 0.05 8.05
N LEU A 91 -1.84 -0.60 8.19
CA LEU A 91 -1.96 -1.89 8.85
C LEU A 91 -1.22 -3.00 8.10
N LEU A 92 -1.37 -3.06 6.78
CA LEU A 92 -0.70 -4.06 5.94
C LEU A 92 0.82 -3.84 5.91
N SER A 93 1.27 -2.58 5.81
CA SER A 93 2.68 -2.24 5.91
C SER A 93 3.26 -2.61 7.27
N ALA A 94 2.54 -2.31 8.36
CA ALA A 94 2.97 -2.71 9.71
C ALA A 94 3.07 -4.24 9.86
N ALA A 95 2.13 -5.00 9.28
CA ALA A 95 2.19 -6.46 9.24
C ALA A 95 3.37 -6.99 8.40
N ALA A 96 3.79 -6.25 7.37
CA ALA A 96 4.91 -6.61 6.53
C ALA A 96 6.28 -6.34 7.19
N LEU A 97 6.37 -5.38 8.14
CA LEU A 97 7.63 -4.95 8.72
C LEU A 97 8.56 -6.09 9.16
N PRO A 98 8.13 -7.05 10.01
CA PRO A 98 9.03 -8.09 10.49
C PRO A 98 9.62 -8.92 9.34
N PHE A 99 8.84 -9.15 8.28
CA PHE A 99 9.27 -9.96 7.14
C PHE A 99 10.20 -9.19 6.19
N VAL A 100 9.97 -7.89 5.99
CA VAL A 100 10.88 -7.04 5.19
C VAL A 100 12.24 -6.94 5.89
N TRP A 101 12.26 -6.68 7.20
CA TRP A 101 13.49 -6.58 7.96
C TRP A 101 14.23 -7.92 8.05
N LEU A 102 13.50 -9.03 8.23
CA LEU A 102 14.09 -10.37 8.21
C LEU A 102 14.66 -10.72 6.83
N LEU A 103 13.96 -10.37 5.75
CA LEU A 103 14.44 -10.57 4.39
C LEU A 103 15.71 -9.76 4.12
N ALA A 104 15.73 -8.48 4.50
CA ALA A 104 16.89 -7.62 4.36
C ALA A 104 18.08 -8.13 5.19
N ALA A 105 17.84 -8.61 6.41
CA ALA A 105 18.89 -9.17 7.27
C ALA A 105 19.47 -10.48 6.73
N THR A 106 18.67 -11.27 6.02
CA THR A 106 19.12 -12.58 5.48
C THR A 106 19.75 -12.49 4.09
N LEU A 107 19.35 -11.52 3.27
CA LEU A 107 19.84 -11.35 1.88
C LEU A 107 20.62 -10.04 1.68
N GLY A 108 20.55 -9.11 2.63
CA GLY A 108 21.28 -7.84 2.56
C GLY A 108 22.80 -8.07 2.60
N GLY A 109 23.52 -7.58 1.59
CA GLY A 109 24.97 -7.73 1.47
C GLY A 109 25.44 -8.98 0.73
N VAL A 110 24.52 -9.78 0.18
CA VAL A 110 24.86 -10.91 -0.70
C VAL A 110 25.01 -10.38 -2.14
N GLU A 111 26.23 -10.27 -2.63
CA GLU A 111 26.53 -9.78 -3.99
C GLU A 111 26.12 -10.80 -5.07
N THR A 112 26.01 -12.08 -4.71
CA THR A 112 25.61 -13.17 -5.60
C THR A 112 24.47 -13.97 -5.00
N MET A 113 23.56 -14.47 -5.84
CA MET A 113 22.49 -15.37 -5.37
C MET A 113 23.10 -16.54 -4.61
N PRO A 114 22.67 -16.80 -3.35
CA PRO A 114 23.17 -17.94 -2.58
C PRO A 114 22.78 -19.25 -3.28
N GLU A 115 23.65 -20.28 -3.20
CA GLU A 115 23.36 -21.61 -3.77
C GLU A 115 22.07 -22.22 -3.21
N SER A 116 21.70 -21.86 -1.99
CA SER A 116 20.43 -22.25 -1.37
C SER A 116 19.76 -21.05 -0.70
N ILE A 117 18.47 -20.87 -0.93
CA ILE A 117 17.69 -19.81 -0.29
C ILE A 117 17.50 -20.15 1.19
N PRO A 118 17.94 -19.30 2.14
CA PRO A 118 17.71 -19.53 3.56
C PRO A 118 16.21 -19.70 3.86
N PRO A 119 15.80 -20.65 4.71
CA PRO A 119 14.38 -20.86 5.04
C PRO A 119 13.67 -19.61 5.54
N ALA A 120 14.36 -18.75 6.29
CA ALA A 120 13.81 -17.49 6.77
C ALA A 120 13.52 -16.51 5.62
N ALA A 121 14.39 -16.44 4.60
CA ALA A 121 14.17 -15.62 3.41
C ALA A 121 13.01 -16.16 2.57
N ALA A 122 12.91 -17.48 2.40
CA ALA A 122 11.80 -18.11 1.69
C ALA A 122 10.46 -17.84 2.38
N LEU A 123 10.38 -18.01 3.70
CA LEU A 123 9.18 -17.73 4.49
C LEU A 123 8.79 -16.26 4.39
N SER A 124 9.75 -15.34 4.53
CA SER A 124 9.50 -13.89 4.41
C SER A 124 8.96 -13.54 3.03
N SER A 125 9.56 -14.06 1.96
CA SER A 125 9.13 -13.80 0.58
C SER A 125 7.71 -14.29 0.32
N ILE A 126 7.35 -15.50 0.76
CA ILE A 126 6.01 -16.07 0.63
C ILE A 126 5.00 -15.22 1.40
N THR A 127 5.33 -14.82 2.63
CA THR A 127 4.44 -13.99 3.47
C THR A 127 4.24 -12.61 2.85
N LEU A 128 5.31 -11.95 2.38
CA LEU A 128 5.23 -10.64 1.72
C LEU A 128 4.42 -10.72 0.44
N PHE A 129 4.56 -11.80 -0.35
CA PHE A 129 3.72 -12.03 -1.53
C PHE A 129 2.24 -12.20 -1.15
N GLY A 130 1.94 -12.94 -0.09
CA GLY A 130 0.58 -13.07 0.44
C GLY A 130 0.00 -11.73 0.89
N LEU A 131 0.79 -10.89 1.58
CA LEU A 131 0.38 -9.54 1.99
C LEU A 131 0.19 -8.60 0.79
N LEU A 132 0.99 -8.75 -0.27
CA LEU A 132 0.79 -8.02 -1.53
C LEU A 132 -0.56 -8.37 -2.16
N LEU A 133 -0.87 -9.66 -2.28
CA LEU A 133 -2.18 -10.09 -2.78
C LEU A 133 -3.32 -9.58 -1.91
N ALA A 134 -3.19 -9.66 -0.59
CA ALA A 134 -4.16 -9.09 0.34
C ALA A 134 -4.34 -7.58 0.13
N SER A 135 -3.25 -6.83 -0.09
CA SER A 135 -3.32 -5.39 -0.34
C SER A 135 -4.07 -5.05 -1.62
N LEU A 136 -3.88 -5.82 -2.70
CA LEU A 136 -4.62 -5.67 -3.94
C LEU A 136 -6.12 -5.92 -3.75
N LEU A 137 -6.47 -6.98 -3.01
CA LEU A 137 -7.87 -7.31 -2.74
C LEU A 137 -8.55 -6.27 -1.85
N VAL A 138 -7.86 -5.77 -0.81
CA VAL A 138 -8.36 -4.71 0.08
C VAL A 138 -8.53 -3.40 -0.68
N THR A 139 -7.54 -3.00 -1.47
CA THR A 139 -7.64 -1.80 -2.33
C THR A 139 -8.78 -1.94 -3.33
N GLY A 140 -8.92 -3.10 -3.96
CA GLY A 140 -10.04 -3.40 -4.86
C GLY A 140 -11.40 -3.33 -4.16
N HIS A 141 -11.48 -3.83 -2.92
CA HIS A 141 -12.69 -3.74 -2.09
C HIS A 141 -13.03 -2.27 -1.76
N ILE A 142 -12.07 -1.45 -1.42
CA ILE A 142 -12.28 -0.02 -1.15
C ILE A 142 -12.73 0.70 -2.44
N LEU A 143 -12.04 0.48 -3.55
CA LEU A 143 -12.36 1.13 -4.82
C LEU A 143 -13.73 0.72 -5.36
N ARG A 144 -14.14 -0.55 -5.25
CA ARG A 144 -15.48 -0.97 -5.68
C ARG A 144 -16.59 -0.19 -4.96
N HIS A 145 -16.45 0.01 -3.63
CA HIS A 145 -17.43 0.76 -2.85
C HIS A 145 -17.37 2.27 -3.13
N ALA A 146 -16.18 2.81 -3.34
CA ALA A 146 -16.00 4.22 -3.66
C ALA A 146 -16.60 4.58 -5.02
N LEU A 147 -16.46 3.68 -6.00
CA LEU A 147 -16.86 3.87 -7.40
C LEU A 147 -18.23 3.24 -7.74
N ASP A 148 -18.85 2.49 -6.82
CA ASP A 148 -20.03 1.64 -7.02
C ASP A 148 -19.84 0.68 -8.22
N TRP A 149 -18.64 0.07 -8.28
CA TRP A 149 -18.29 -0.90 -9.32
C TRP A 149 -18.45 -2.35 -8.79
N SER A 150 -18.42 -3.31 -9.74
CA SER A 150 -18.30 -4.71 -9.37
C SER A 150 -16.99 -4.97 -8.63
N TYR A 151 -16.92 -6.07 -7.86
CA TYR A 151 -15.67 -6.45 -7.17
C TYR A 151 -14.51 -6.64 -8.16
N ALA A 152 -14.78 -7.28 -9.29
CA ALA A 152 -13.78 -7.45 -10.35
C ALA A 152 -13.26 -6.10 -10.88
N GLY A 153 -14.16 -5.12 -11.10
CA GLY A 153 -13.78 -3.78 -11.54
C GLY A 153 -12.88 -3.06 -10.52
N GLY A 154 -13.21 -3.18 -9.22
CA GLY A 154 -12.37 -2.64 -8.15
C GLY A 154 -10.97 -3.27 -8.09
N VAL A 155 -10.90 -4.61 -8.20
CA VAL A 155 -9.62 -5.34 -8.22
C VAL A 155 -8.81 -5.01 -9.48
N MET A 156 -9.44 -4.88 -10.64
CA MET A 156 -8.77 -4.45 -11.88
C MET A 156 -8.16 -3.04 -11.72
N ALA A 157 -8.89 -2.10 -11.11
CA ALA A 157 -8.38 -0.76 -10.85
C ALA A 157 -7.19 -0.79 -9.86
N ALA A 158 -7.25 -1.61 -8.81
CA ALA A 158 -6.14 -1.80 -7.87
C ALA A 158 -4.91 -2.41 -8.55
N THR A 159 -5.10 -3.42 -9.41
CA THR A 159 -4.03 -4.05 -10.19
C THR A 159 -3.40 -3.07 -11.18
N ALA A 160 -4.23 -2.28 -11.87
CA ALA A 160 -3.75 -1.25 -12.78
C ALA A 160 -2.92 -0.17 -12.04
N TYR A 161 -3.39 0.25 -10.85
CA TYR A 161 -2.60 1.13 -9.96
C TYR A 161 -1.25 0.53 -9.61
N PHE A 162 -1.22 -0.71 -9.14
CA PHE A 162 0.00 -1.41 -8.77
C PHE A 162 0.97 -1.53 -9.95
N ALA A 163 0.48 -1.89 -11.13
CA ALA A 163 1.31 -1.97 -12.34
C ALA A 163 1.87 -0.58 -12.74
N LEU A 164 1.03 0.46 -12.71
CA LEU A 164 1.43 1.83 -13.02
C LEU A 164 2.47 2.33 -12.01
N SER A 165 2.22 2.17 -10.71
CA SER A 165 3.16 2.59 -9.66
C SER A 165 4.50 1.87 -9.80
N THR A 166 4.49 0.54 -10.01
CA THR A 166 5.72 -0.23 -10.24
C THR A 166 6.49 0.26 -11.45
N PHE A 167 5.81 0.54 -12.57
CA PHE A 167 6.45 1.09 -13.77
C PHE A 167 7.08 2.45 -13.51
N VAL A 168 6.35 3.36 -12.87
CA VAL A 168 6.85 4.72 -12.55
C VAL A 168 8.02 4.64 -11.56
N PHE A 169 7.92 3.81 -10.51
CA PHE A 169 9.01 3.61 -9.55
C PHE A 169 10.29 3.14 -10.23
N ARG A 170 10.21 2.13 -11.08
CA ARG A 170 11.38 1.62 -11.82
C ARG A 170 11.96 2.64 -12.79
N SER A 171 11.14 3.54 -13.32
CA SER A 171 11.60 4.62 -14.21
C SER A 171 12.31 5.75 -13.48
N VAL A 172 11.87 6.05 -12.24
CA VAL A 172 12.41 7.15 -11.42
C VAL A 172 13.58 6.70 -10.55
N PHE A 173 13.52 5.46 -10.05
CA PHE A 173 14.53 4.84 -9.18
C PHE A 173 15.03 3.54 -9.86
N PRO A 174 15.86 3.64 -10.92
CA PRO A 174 16.41 2.45 -11.57
C PRO A 174 17.32 1.70 -10.59
N VAL A 175 17.14 0.39 -10.52
CA VAL A 175 18.03 -0.50 -9.76
C VAL A 175 19.37 -0.51 -10.49
N SER A 176 20.40 0.06 -9.89
CA SER A 176 21.78 0.07 -10.39
C SER A 176 22.48 -1.24 -10.06
#